data_7715308a3d64ebb4f9f7a2bc6756ba53
#
_entry.id   7715308a3d64ebb4f9f7a2bc6756ba53
#
_cell.length_a   1.000
_cell.length_b   1.000
_cell.length_c   1.000
_cell.angle_alpha   90.00
_cell.angle_beta   90.00
_cell.angle_gamma   90.00
#
_symmetry.space_group_name_H-M   'P 1'
#
loop_
_entity.id
_entity.type
_entity.pdbx_description
1 polymer ?
#
loop_
_entity_poly.entity_id
_entity_poly.type
_entity_poly.pdbx_seq_one_letter_code
_entity_poly.pdbx_strand_id
1 'polypeptide(L)'
;MLPGLSSAMLMGGAGGAAPDVSKVFATKGYIGNGATQTIVNGIDLSGARGLVWTKVRNQPFDHFLIDGLRGVGAGALKTSSSDAQQGLEYGLTAFNNNGYFLGSNAGGLNGNLNNYVSWSFVDEDRFFKVVTFTHTNGADTSIDLSGLGNVGLVTIKRLDTNSDWATWVRGLAYGFNLKLNTTDARYSSGANLVMIGNVATFLASAPSGNYILYAWAHDPDPDGVIQAFDVTCSGSGNDPIITGWPVQFIILKYI
;
A
#
# COMPACT_ATOMS: atom_id res chain seq x y z
N MET A 1 3.68 -21.27 -56.57
CA MET A 1 3.82 -19.91 -56.04
C MET A 1 3.13 -19.92 -54.67
N LEU A 2 3.91 -19.97 -53.59
CA LEU A 2 3.42 -19.92 -52.21
C LEU A 2 3.30 -18.44 -51.78
N PRO A 3 2.21 -17.99 -51.18
CA PRO A 3 2.12 -16.68 -50.63
C PRO A 3 2.87 -16.63 -49.29
N GLY A 4 3.59 -15.52 -49.11
CA GLY A 4 4.49 -15.30 -48.00
C GLY A 4 3.80 -15.32 -46.65
N LEU A 5 4.47 -15.96 -45.71
CA LEU A 5 4.25 -15.85 -44.26
C LEU A 5 4.63 -14.43 -43.86
N SER A 6 3.63 -13.62 -43.52
CA SER A 6 3.85 -12.40 -42.76
C SER A 6 4.18 -12.82 -41.34
N SER A 7 5.43 -12.67 -40.93
CA SER A 7 5.85 -12.76 -39.55
C SER A 7 5.12 -11.67 -38.75
N ALA A 8 4.09 -12.02 -38.03
CA ALA A 8 3.60 -11.19 -36.94
C ALA A 8 4.71 -11.16 -35.89
N MET A 9 5.39 -10.02 -35.81
CA MET A 9 6.33 -9.73 -34.75
C MET A 9 5.49 -9.54 -33.49
N LEU A 10 5.33 -10.62 -32.70
CA LEU A 10 4.84 -10.49 -31.35
C LEU A 10 5.91 -9.70 -30.59
N MET A 11 5.69 -8.40 -30.40
CA MET A 11 6.38 -7.66 -29.37
C MET A 11 5.85 -8.17 -28.04
N GLY A 12 6.43 -9.23 -27.55
CA GLY A 12 6.32 -9.61 -26.16
C GLY A 12 6.94 -8.47 -25.34
N GLY A 13 6.11 -7.67 -24.69
CA GLY A 13 6.58 -6.83 -23.62
C GLY A 13 7.36 -7.72 -22.67
N ALA A 14 8.52 -7.28 -22.20
CA ALA A 14 9.31 -7.96 -21.19
C ALA A 14 8.59 -7.88 -19.84
N GLY A 15 7.44 -8.52 -19.73
CA GLY A 15 6.76 -8.78 -18.49
C GLY A 15 7.32 -10.08 -17.92
N GLY A 16 8.18 -9.99 -16.90
CA GLY A 16 8.51 -11.16 -16.10
C GLY A 16 7.23 -11.84 -15.58
N ALA A 17 7.31 -13.08 -15.11
CA ALA A 17 6.18 -13.76 -14.49
C ALA A 17 5.64 -12.93 -13.30
N ALA A 18 4.33 -13.00 -13.06
CA ALA A 18 3.74 -12.42 -11.86
C ALA A 18 4.44 -12.99 -10.60
N PRO A 19 4.64 -12.19 -9.55
CA PRO A 19 5.26 -12.71 -8.33
C PRO A 19 4.38 -13.79 -7.70
N ASP A 20 5.02 -14.76 -7.06
CA ASP A 20 4.32 -15.77 -6.25
C ASP A 20 3.68 -15.07 -5.05
N VAL A 21 2.34 -14.99 -5.04
CA VAL A 21 1.58 -14.32 -3.98
C VAL A 21 1.92 -14.88 -2.58
N SER A 22 2.23 -16.18 -2.49
CA SER A 22 2.60 -16.80 -1.21
C SER A 22 3.94 -16.32 -0.64
N LYS A 23 4.73 -15.57 -1.43
CA LYS A 23 6.02 -14.99 -1.03
C LYS A 23 5.93 -13.49 -0.76
N VAL A 24 4.93 -12.82 -1.31
CA VAL A 24 4.87 -11.34 -1.29
C VAL A 24 3.71 -10.80 -0.47
N PHE A 25 2.70 -11.64 -0.16
CA PHE A 25 1.51 -11.22 0.59
C PHE A 25 1.03 -12.28 1.58
N ALA A 26 0.63 -11.85 2.76
CA ALA A 26 -0.09 -12.70 3.72
C ALA A 26 -1.11 -11.91 4.52
N THR A 27 -2.25 -12.57 4.79
CA THR A 27 -3.24 -12.16 5.80
C THR A 27 -3.12 -13.05 7.01
N LYS A 28 -2.98 -12.46 8.20
CA LYS A 28 -2.85 -13.20 9.46
C LYS A 28 -3.75 -12.65 10.56
N GLY A 29 -4.65 -13.49 11.05
CA GLY A 29 -5.35 -13.24 12.31
C GLY A 29 -4.50 -13.67 13.50
N TYR A 30 -4.50 -12.89 14.59
CA TYR A 30 -3.86 -13.27 15.86
C TYR A 30 -4.58 -12.64 17.06
N ILE A 31 -4.28 -13.19 18.24
CA ILE A 31 -4.76 -12.65 19.52
C ILE A 31 -3.57 -11.98 20.22
N GLY A 32 -3.74 -10.74 20.62
CA GLY A 32 -2.75 -10.03 21.42
C GLY A 32 -2.62 -10.67 22.82
N ASN A 33 -1.40 -10.76 23.32
CA ASN A 33 -1.11 -11.35 24.63
C ASN A 33 -0.57 -10.34 25.66
N GLY A 34 -0.40 -9.06 25.25
CA GLY A 34 0.16 -8.01 26.10
C GLY A 34 1.65 -8.17 26.42
N ALA A 35 2.26 -9.27 26.01
CA ALA A 35 3.68 -9.59 26.17
C ALA A 35 4.36 -9.74 24.80
N THR A 36 5.63 -10.06 24.77
CA THR A 36 6.33 -10.33 23.51
C THR A 36 5.77 -11.57 22.82
N GLN A 37 5.57 -11.50 21.49
CA GLN A 37 5.19 -12.66 20.69
C GLN A 37 5.66 -12.56 19.24
N THR A 38 5.85 -13.71 18.60
CA THR A 38 6.14 -13.80 17.17
C THR A 38 4.86 -14.08 16.40
N ILE A 39 4.60 -13.30 15.38
CA ILE A 39 3.52 -13.55 14.43
C ILE A 39 4.11 -14.23 13.19
N VAL A 40 3.89 -15.53 13.09
CA VAL A 40 4.32 -16.33 11.94
C VAL A 40 3.25 -16.25 10.87
N ASN A 41 3.58 -15.71 9.71
CA ASN A 41 2.67 -15.54 8.58
C ASN A 41 3.17 -16.16 7.26
N GLY A 42 4.38 -16.75 7.25
CA GLY A 42 4.95 -17.43 6.09
C GLY A 42 5.71 -16.52 5.13
N ILE A 43 5.79 -15.21 5.40
CA ILE A 43 6.40 -14.23 4.52
C ILE A 43 7.75 -13.79 5.08
N ASP A 44 8.77 -13.72 4.21
CA ASP A 44 10.06 -13.09 4.54
C ASP A 44 9.93 -11.56 4.46
N LEU A 45 9.82 -10.93 5.61
CA LEU A 45 9.74 -9.48 5.76
C LEU A 45 11.09 -8.83 6.11
N SER A 46 12.16 -9.60 6.18
CA SER A 46 13.50 -9.10 6.53
C SER A 46 14.07 -8.14 5.47
N GLY A 47 15.16 -7.49 5.77
CA GLY A 47 15.93 -6.71 4.80
C GLY A 47 15.29 -5.39 4.34
N ALA A 48 14.53 -4.72 5.18
CA ALA A 48 13.86 -3.43 4.88
C ALA A 48 12.77 -3.47 3.79
N ARG A 49 12.32 -4.67 3.39
CA ARG A 49 11.33 -4.87 2.31
C ARG A 49 9.90 -5.07 2.80
N GLY A 50 9.72 -5.32 4.10
CA GLY A 50 8.43 -5.67 4.68
C GLY A 50 7.56 -4.45 4.98
N LEU A 51 6.26 -4.60 4.76
CA LEU A 51 5.21 -3.74 5.29
C LEU A 51 4.23 -4.59 6.09
N VAL A 52 3.86 -4.15 7.28
CA VAL A 52 2.77 -4.72 8.08
C VAL A 52 1.71 -3.65 8.32
N TRP A 53 0.50 -3.91 7.85
CA TRP A 53 -0.69 -3.13 8.11
C TRP A 53 -1.58 -3.90 9.07
N THR A 54 -1.84 -3.36 10.25
CA THR A 54 -2.56 -4.07 11.33
C THR A 54 -3.79 -3.32 11.77
N LYS A 55 -4.86 -4.07 12.07
CA LYS A 55 -6.11 -3.57 12.65
C LYS A 55 -6.57 -4.47 13.79
N VAL A 56 -6.87 -3.87 14.94
CA VAL A 56 -7.66 -4.55 15.98
C VAL A 56 -9.12 -4.67 15.54
N ARG A 57 -9.71 -5.85 15.70
CA ARG A 57 -11.04 -6.16 15.15
C ARG A 57 -12.19 -5.95 16.14
N ASN A 58 -11.90 -6.02 17.42
CA ASN A 58 -12.89 -5.96 18.52
C ASN A 58 -12.81 -4.68 19.34
N GLN A 59 -12.05 -3.67 18.87
CA GLN A 59 -11.94 -2.35 19.49
C GLN A 59 -11.88 -1.25 18.42
N PRO A 60 -12.35 -0.03 18.70
CA PRO A 60 -12.35 1.08 17.76
C PRO A 60 -11.00 1.83 17.71
N PHE A 61 -9.88 1.09 17.68
CA PHE A 61 -8.55 1.69 17.56
C PHE A 61 -8.16 1.95 16.10
N ASP A 62 -7.14 2.78 15.92
CA ASP A 62 -6.59 3.11 14.62
C ASP A 62 -6.05 1.89 13.86
N HIS A 63 -5.86 2.07 12.55
CA HIS A 63 -5.11 1.16 11.71
C HIS A 63 -3.65 1.57 11.72
N PHE A 64 -2.76 0.65 12.03
CA PHE A 64 -1.33 0.90 12.11
C PHE A 64 -0.59 0.30 10.92
N LEU A 65 0.35 1.07 10.39
CA LEU A 65 1.19 0.71 9.25
C LEU A 65 2.64 0.92 9.63
N ILE A 66 3.45 -0.14 9.55
CA ILE A 66 4.87 -0.16 9.90
C ILE A 66 5.62 -0.83 8.76
N ASP A 67 6.67 -0.20 8.28
CA ASP A 67 7.50 -0.72 7.19
C ASP A 67 8.97 -0.86 7.59
N GLY A 68 9.62 -1.79 6.93
CA GLY A 68 11.03 -2.09 7.14
C GLY A 68 11.98 -1.02 6.59
N LEU A 69 11.53 -0.21 5.61
CA LEU A 69 12.36 0.83 5.01
C LEU A 69 12.69 1.94 6.02
N ARG A 70 11.70 2.40 6.79
CA ARG A 70 11.90 3.32 7.90
C ARG A 70 12.48 2.63 9.14
N GLY A 71 12.29 1.31 9.23
CA GLY A 71 12.67 0.51 10.37
C GLY A 71 11.68 0.57 11.53
N VAL A 72 11.75 -0.44 12.39
CA VAL A 72 10.84 -0.59 13.54
C VAL A 72 10.91 0.56 14.55
N GLY A 73 12.07 1.19 14.69
CA GLY A 73 12.29 2.33 15.58
C GLY A 73 11.66 3.63 15.11
N ALA A 74 11.30 3.74 13.82
CA ALA A 74 10.64 4.91 13.28
C ALA A 74 9.18 5.06 13.77
N GLY A 75 8.59 3.99 14.27
CA GLY A 75 7.20 3.98 14.73
C GLY A 75 6.19 3.72 13.62
N ALA A 76 4.91 3.92 13.94
CA ALA A 76 3.81 3.62 13.04
C ALA A 76 3.20 4.86 12.41
N LEU A 77 2.59 4.64 11.24
CA LEU A 77 1.64 5.57 10.63
C LEU A 77 0.23 5.06 10.85
N LYS A 78 -0.71 5.97 10.98
CA LYS A 78 -2.13 5.65 11.10
C LYS A 78 -2.83 5.94 9.77
N THR A 79 -3.36 4.93 9.12
CA THR A 79 -4.10 5.12 7.86
C THR A 79 -5.51 5.66 8.07
N SER A 80 -5.96 5.74 9.31
CA SER A 80 -7.26 6.27 9.73
C SER A 80 -7.18 7.73 10.23
N SER A 81 -6.01 8.35 10.29
CA SER A 81 -5.85 9.71 10.79
C SER A 81 -4.84 10.52 9.97
N SER A 82 -4.84 11.84 10.20
CA SER A 82 -3.85 12.77 9.64
C SER A 82 -2.57 12.85 10.49
N ASP A 83 -2.45 12.14 11.59
CA ASP A 83 -1.31 12.22 12.50
C ASP A 83 0.02 12.03 11.75
N ALA A 84 1.03 12.78 12.18
CA ALA A 84 2.42 12.53 11.80
C ALA A 84 2.87 11.14 12.28
N GLN A 85 4.05 10.72 11.84
CA GLN A 85 4.67 9.50 12.35
C GLN A 85 4.74 9.50 13.88
N GLN A 86 4.27 8.44 14.51
CA GLN A 86 4.25 8.31 15.97
C GLN A 86 5.10 7.12 16.41
N GLY A 87 5.94 7.34 17.42
CA GLY A 87 6.64 6.24 18.06
C GLY A 87 5.65 5.25 18.67
N LEU A 88 5.77 3.99 18.32
CA LEU A 88 5.13 2.89 19.01
C LEU A 88 6.20 2.17 19.81
N GLU A 89 6.48 2.69 21.00
CA GLU A 89 7.36 2.01 21.93
C GLU A 89 6.80 0.61 22.19
N TYR A 90 7.63 -0.40 22.00
CA TYR A 90 7.27 -1.82 22.16
C TYR A 90 6.22 -2.39 21.17
N GLY A 91 5.92 -1.70 20.07
CA GLY A 91 5.01 -2.20 19.04
C GLY A 91 5.60 -3.38 18.25
N LEU A 92 5.78 -3.21 16.93
CA LEU A 92 6.53 -4.15 16.12
C LEU A 92 8.03 -3.90 16.33
N THR A 93 8.76 -4.91 16.77
CA THR A 93 10.17 -4.77 17.18
C THR A 93 11.15 -5.44 16.24
N ALA A 94 10.71 -6.35 15.37
CA ALA A 94 11.53 -6.92 14.30
C ALA A 94 10.68 -7.43 13.15
N PHE A 95 11.22 -7.30 11.94
CA PHE A 95 10.79 -8.04 10.75
C PHE A 95 11.67 -9.29 10.63
N ASN A 96 11.05 -10.44 10.39
CA ASN A 96 11.70 -11.74 10.36
C ASN A 96 11.55 -12.40 8.97
N ASN A 97 12.31 -13.45 8.74
CA ASN A 97 12.24 -14.27 7.53
C ASN A 97 10.96 -15.14 7.42
N ASN A 98 10.08 -15.08 8.42
CA ASN A 98 8.81 -15.82 8.45
C ASN A 98 7.71 -15.05 9.18
N GLY A 99 7.73 -13.72 9.08
CA GLY A 99 6.77 -12.84 9.72
C GLY A 99 7.42 -11.70 10.51
N TYR A 100 6.92 -11.41 11.71
CA TYR A 100 7.41 -10.29 12.50
C TYR A 100 7.27 -10.55 14.00
N PHE A 101 7.99 -9.76 14.80
CA PHE A 101 8.01 -9.86 16.26
C PHE A 101 7.33 -8.64 16.89
N LEU A 102 6.43 -8.90 17.84
CA LEU A 102 5.74 -7.87 18.62
C LEU A 102 6.34 -7.79 20.01
N GLY A 103 6.55 -6.56 20.48
CA GLY A 103 6.90 -6.27 21.85
C GLY A 103 5.69 -6.29 22.79
N SER A 104 5.95 -5.99 24.07
CA SER A 104 4.90 -5.83 25.06
C SER A 104 4.19 -4.48 24.86
N ASN A 105 3.07 -4.49 24.17
CA ASN A 105 2.27 -3.28 23.90
C ASN A 105 0.82 -3.53 24.29
N ALA A 106 0.35 -2.78 25.26
CA ALA A 106 -0.99 -2.95 25.79
C ALA A 106 -2.12 -2.38 24.91
N GLY A 107 -1.85 -1.56 23.91
CA GLY A 107 -2.93 -0.81 23.24
C GLY A 107 -2.93 -0.85 21.72
N GLY A 108 -1.79 -0.83 21.06
CA GLY A 108 -1.72 -0.61 19.62
C GLY A 108 -1.79 -1.90 18.79
N LEU A 109 -0.78 -2.75 18.94
CA LEU A 109 -0.59 -3.94 18.09
C LEU A 109 -0.70 -5.27 18.84
N ASN A 110 -0.65 -5.26 20.17
CA ASN A 110 -0.54 -6.47 20.98
C ASN A 110 -1.27 -6.38 22.34
N GLY A 111 -2.35 -5.62 22.42
CA GLY A 111 -3.18 -5.54 23.62
C GLY A 111 -3.74 -6.90 24.01
N ASN A 112 -3.65 -7.25 25.30
CA ASN A 112 -4.06 -8.55 25.81
C ASN A 112 -5.52 -8.86 25.46
N LEU A 113 -5.78 -10.07 24.96
CA LEU A 113 -7.09 -10.60 24.54
C LEU A 113 -7.78 -9.84 23.40
N ASN A 114 -7.11 -8.87 22.77
CA ASN A 114 -7.63 -8.24 21.57
C ASN A 114 -7.40 -9.11 20.34
N ASN A 115 -8.40 -9.13 19.46
CA ASN A 115 -8.33 -9.83 18.19
C ASN A 115 -7.79 -8.90 17.11
N TYR A 116 -6.76 -9.30 16.40
CA TYR A 116 -6.11 -8.53 15.34
C TYR A 116 -6.21 -9.24 14.00
N VAL A 117 -6.09 -8.46 12.96
CA VAL A 117 -5.73 -8.91 11.63
C VAL A 117 -4.56 -8.07 11.14
N SER A 118 -3.62 -8.71 10.48
CA SER A 118 -2.54 -8.01 9.76
C SER A 118 -2.48 -8.46 8.31
N TRP A 119 -2.13 -7.50 7.46
CA TRP A 119 -1.80 -7.71 6.06
C TRP A 119 -0.32 -7.35 5.90
N SER A 120 0.43 -8.29 5.38
CA SER A 120 1.88 -8.12 5.16
C SER A 120 2.16 -8.08 3.67
N PHE A 121 2.99 -7.14 3.26
CA PHE A 121 3.41 -6.95 1.87
C PHE A 121 4.93 -6.92 1.81
N VAL A 122 5.50 -7.45 0.74
CA VAL A 122 6.93 -7.39 0.45
C VAL A 122 7.15 -6.44 -0.73
N ASP A 123 8.11 -5.52 -0.60
CA ASP A 123 8.57 -4.70 -1.72
C ASP A 123 9.17 -5.63 -2.79
N GLU A 124 8.42 -5.79 -3.87
CA GLU A 124 8.73 -6.68 -4.99
C GLU A 124 8.19 -6.07 -6.29
N ASP A 125 8.95 -6.22 -7.36
CA ASP A 125 8.54 -5.77 -8.69
C ASP A 125 7.19 -6.40 -9.09
N ARG A 126 6.39 -5.66 -9.83
CA ARG A 126 5.03 -6.03 -10.27
C ARG A 126 4.03 -6.29 -9.12
N PHE A 127 4.36 -5.89 -7.90
CA PHE A 127 3.48 -6.08 -6.75
C PHE A 127 3.35 -4.84 -5.88
N PHE A 128 4.40 -4.50 -5.16
CA PHE A 128 4.37 -3.44 -4.15
C PHE A 128 5.71 -2.72 -4.07
N LYS A 129 5.69 -1.41 -3.84
CA LYS A 129 6.87 -0.57 -3.67
C LYS A 129 6.71 0.38 -2.49
N VAL A 130 7.79 0.55 -1.73
CA VAL A 130 7.86 1.56 -0.68
C VAL A 130 9.07 2.46 -0.92
N VAL A 131 8.87 3.79 -0.85
CA VAL A 131 9.91 4.80 -1.12
C VAL A 131 9.81 5.93 -0.12
N THR A 132 10.91 6.30 0.52
CA THR A 132 11.03 7.56 1.28
C THR A 132 11.65 8.64 0.41
N PHE A 133 11.18 9.87 0.55
CA PHE A 133 11.75 11.00 -0.18
C PHE A 133 11.61 12.29 0.62
N THR A 134 12.48 13.25 0.32
CA THR A 134 12.36 14.63 0.80
C THR A 134 11.83 15.48 -0.33
N HIS A 135 10.81 16.30 -0.05
CA HIS A 135 10.26 17.26 -0.98
C HIS A 135 10.59 18.68 -0.54
N THR A 136 10.86 19.54 -1.52
CA THR A 136 11.06 20.98 -1.31
C THR A 136 10.01 21.75 -2.10
N ASN A 137 9.23 22.57 -1.42
CA ASN A 137 8.23 23.44 -2.07
C ASN A 137 8.90 24.30 -3.15
N GLY A 138 8.25 24.44 -4.27
CA GLY A 138 8.75 25.20 -5.43
C GLY A 138 9.41 24.31 -6.51
N ALA A 139 9.60 23.00 -6.27
CA ALA A 139 10.13 22.07 -7.25
C ALA A 139 9.37 20.74 -7.21
N ASP A 140 9.04 20.18 -8.36
CA ASP A 140 8.43 18.85 -8.46
C ASP A 140 9.40 17.77 -7.97
N THR A 141 8.87 16.74 -7.31
CA THR A 141 9.64 15.54 -6.95
C THR A 141 9.03 14.35 -7.66
N SER A 142 9.78 13.73 -8.56
CA SER A 142 9.35 12.58 -9.34
C SER A 142 9.93 11.29 -8.81
N ILE A 143 9.10 10.27 -8.66
CA ILE A 143 9.44 8.93 -8.17
C ILE A 143 9.12 7.93 -9.29
N ASP A 144 10.14 7.21 -9.74
CA ASP A 144 10.00 6.15 -10.74
C ASP A 144 9.46 4.88 -10.08
N LEU A 145 8.33 4.40 -10.60
CA LEU A 145 7.65 3.19 -10.19
C LEU A 145 7.59 2.14 -11.33
N SER A 146 8.48 2.25 -12.32
CA SER A 146 8.50 1.37 -13.51
C SER A 146 8.64 -0.11 -13.16
N GLY A 147 9.30 -0.45 -12.04
CA GLY A 147 9.39 -1.82 -11.52
C GLY A 147 8.01 -2.44 -11.23
N LEU A 148 6.97 -1.65 -11.01
CA LEU A 148 5.62 -2.17 -10.83
C LEU A 148 4.94 -2.61 -12.14
N GLY A 149 5.52 -2.32 -13.31
CA GLY A 149 4.90 -2.58 -14.60
C GLY A 149 3.75 -1.62 -14.89
N ASN A 150 2.59 -1.82 -14.30
CA ASN A 150 1.51 -0.83 -14.25
C ASN A 150 1.23 -0.45 -12.80
N VAL A 151 1.07 0.82 -12.54
CA VAL A 151 0.71 1.31 -11.20
C VAL A 151 -0.80 1.28 -11.02
N GLY A 152 -1.27 0.70 -9.92
CA GLY A 152 -2.68 0.60 -9.54
C GLY A 152 -3.10 1.63 -8.51
N LEU A 153 -2.33 1.75 -7.44
CA LEU A 153 -2.62 2.67 -6.33
C LEU A 153 -1.30 3.25 -5.80
N VAL A 154 -1.31 4.54 -5.52
CA VAL A 154 -0.23 5.25 -4.82
C VAL A 154 -0.82 6.02 -3.65
N THR A 155 -0.20 5.91 -2.50
CA THR A 155 -0.54 6.76 -1.35
C THR A 155 0.72 7.35 -0.73
N ILE A 156 0.67 8.64 -0.41
CA ILE A 156 1.78 9.41 0.15
C ILE A 156 1.38 9.95 1.52
N LYS A 157 2.29 9.84 2.47
CA LYS A 157 2.14 10.38 3.83
C LYS A 157 3.33 11.24 4.20
N ARG A 158 3.07 12.42 4.72
CA ARG A 158 4.07 13.24 5.37
C ARG A 158 4.42 12.66 6.74
N LEU A 159 5.73 12.60 7.06
CA LEU A 159 6.23 11.93 8.26
C LEU A 159 6.40 12.88 9.45
N ASP A 160 6.75 14.12 9.20
CA ASP A 160 7.22 15.11 10.19
C ASP A 160 6.10 16.04 10.73
N THR A 161 4.94 16.03 10.11
CA THR A 161 3.81 16.90 10.47
C THR A 161 2.48 16.24 10.13
N ASN A 162 1.43 16.60 10.85
CA ASN A 162 0.07 16.14 10.55
C ASN A 162 -0.34 16.57 9.15
N SER A 163 -0.79 15.60 8.36
CA SER A 163 -1.30 15.81 7.00
C SER A 163 -2.18 14.66 6.59
N ASP A 164 -3.14 14.89 5.71
CA ASP A 164 -3.91 13.81 5.10
C ASP A 164 -3.01 12.93 4.22
N TRP A 165 -3.46 11.72 3.97
CA TRP A 165 -2.87 10.80 3.01
C TRP A 165 -3.29 11.18 1.60
N ALA A 166 -2.38 11.72 0.81
CA ALA A 166 -2.65 11.97 -0.61
C ALA A 166 -2.62 10.65 -1.39
N THR A 167 -3.72 10.31 -2.02
CA THR A 167 -3.89 9.02 -2.69
C THR A 167 -4.35 9.20 -4.12
N TRP A 168 -3.71 8.48 -5.01
CA TRP A 168 -4.12 8.30 -6.40
C TRP A 168 -4.45 6.83 -6.64
N VAL A 169 -5.46 6.56 -7.42
CA VAL A 169 -5.85 5.23 -7.87
C VAL A 169 -5.99 5.24 -9.40
N ARG A 170 -5.66 4.13 -10.03
CA ARG A 170 -5.83 3.94 -11.48
C ARG A 170 -7.29 4.22 -11.88
N GLY A 171 -7.46 4.96 -12.98
CA GLY A 171 -8.76 5.45 -13.44
C GLY A 171 -9.14 6.84 -12.90
N LEU A 172 -8.50 7.32 -11.84
CA LEU A 172 -8.75 8.67 -11.36
C LEU A 172 -8.27 9.71 -12.38
N ALA A 173 -9.13 10.69 -12.68
CA ALA A 173 -8.81 11.74 -13.64
C ALA A 173 -7.55 12.53 -13.21
N TYR A 174 -6.77 13.00 -14.20
CA TYR A 174 -5.57 13.79 -13.95
C TYR A 174 -5.88 15.03 -13.08
N GLY A 175 -5.00 15.30 -12.12
CA GLY A 175 -5.15 16.42 -11.21
C GLY A 175 -6.14 16.21 -10.07
N PHE A 176 -6.69 14.99 -9.91
CA PHE A 176 -7.51 14.63 -8.75
C PHE A 176 -6.74 13.71 -7.82
N ASN A 177 -6.99 13.87 -6.52
CA ASN A 177 -6.55 12.94 -5.48
C ASN A 177 -7.71 12.55 -4.57
N LEU A 178 -7.47 11.50 -3.79
CA LEU A 178 -8.30 11.03 -2.68
C LEU A 178 -7.54 11.22 -1.37
N LYS A 179 -8.23 11.23 -0.26
CA LYS A 179 -7.65 11.13 1.08
C LYS A 179 -7.95 9.74 1.64
N LEU A 180 -6.93 8.95 1.93
CA LEU A 180 -7.13 7.60 2.46
C LEU A 180 -7.83 7.62 3.84
N ASN A 181 -7.51 8.61 4.65
CA ASN A 181 -7.90 8.72 6.06
C ASN A 181 -9.26 9.42 6.30
N THR A 182 -9.96 9.85 5.26
CA THR A 182 -11.26 10.54 5.39
C THR A 182 -12.32 9.89 4.53
N THR A 183 -13.57 10.30 4.71
CA THR A 183 -14.71 9.93 3.85
C THR A 183 -14.95 10.93 2.73
N ASP A 184 -14.08 11.91 2.58
CA ASP A 184 -14.20 12.93 1.53
C ASP A 184 -14.21 12.30 0.14
N ALA A 185 -14.97 12.90 -0.77
CA ALA A 185 -14.88 12.63 -2.19
C ALA A 185 -13.52 13.03 -2.76
N ARG A 186 -13.26 12.69 -4.02
CA ARG A 186 -12.07 13.15 -4.75
C ARG A 186 -11.99 14.68 -4.76
N TYR A 187 -10.77 15.20 -4.73
CA TYR A 187 -10.51 16.63 -4.75
C TYR A 187 -9.44 16.98 -5.79
N SER A 188 -9.53 18.20 -6.34
CA SER A 188 -8.52 18.76 -7.27
C SER A 188 -7.82 19.98 -6.71
N SER A 189 -8.51 20.79 -5.90
CA SER A 189 -7.89 21.95 -5.25
C SER A 189 -6.90 21.51 -4.19
N GLY A 190 -5.60 21.83 -4.38
CA GLY A 190 -4.53 21.38 -3.50
C GLY A 190 -4.14 19.90 -3.68
N ALA A 191 -4.57 19.25 -4.77
CA ALA A 191 -4.05 17.95 -5.15
C ALA A 191 -2.55 18.07 -5.47
N ASN A 192 -1.74 17.28 -4.79
CA ASN A 192 -0.27 17.38 -4.87
C ASN A 192 0.38 16.16 -5.52
N LEU A 193 -0.39 15.15 -5.90
CA LEU A 193 0.11 13.91 -6.50
C LEU A 193 -0.51 13.73 -7.89
N VAL A 194 0.33 13.60 -8.89
CA VAL A 194 -0.10 13.23 -10.25
C VAL A 194 0.69 12.03 -10.73
N MET A 195 0.04 11.21 -11.57
CA MET A 195 0.66 10.05 -12.21
C MET A 195 0.75 10.29 -13.71
N ILE A 196 1.93 10.08 -14.28
CA ILE A 196 2.18 10.09 -15.74
C ILE A 196 2.91 8.79 -16.08
N GLY A 197 2.20 7.86 -16.71
CA GLY A 197 2.71 6.50 -16.88
C GLY A 197 3.02 5.86 -15.51
N ASN A 198 4.25 5.41 -15.31
CA ASN A 198 4.73 4.82 -14.07
C ASN A 198 5.54 5.81 -13.19
N VAL A 199 5.39 7.09 -13.42
CA VAL A 199 6.07 8.12 -12.61
C VAL A 199 5.04 8.82 -11.73
N ALA A 200 5.25 8.73 -10.41
CA ALA A 200 4.52 9.51 -9.43
C ALA A 200 5.24 10.85 -9.25
N THR A 201 4.56 11.95 -9.55
CA THR A 201 5.10 13.30 -9.37
C THR A 201 4.38 13.99 -8.23
N PHE A 202 5.14 14.36 -7.22
CA PHE A 202 4.69 15.18 -6.10
C PHE A 202 4.98 16.64 -6.44
N LEU A 203 3.91 17.43 -6.58
CA LEU A 203 3.97 18.74 -7.23
C LEU A 203 4.67 19.79 -6.38
N ALA A 204 5.27 20.76 -7.04
CA ALA A 204 5.97 21.91 -6.46
C ALA A 204 5.13 22.71 -5.43
N SER A 205 3.81 22.66 -5.53
CA SER A 205 2.88 23.31 -4.59
C SER A 205 2.79 22.59 -3.23
N ALA A 206 3.26 21.35 -3.14
CA ALA A 206 3.23 20.61 -1.88
C ALA A 206 4.17 21.22 -0.83
N PRO A 207 3.86 21.08 0.46
CA PRO A 207 4.73 21.57 1.53
C PRO A 207 6.07 20.84 1.56
N SER A 208 7.15 21.54 1.88
CA SER A 208 8.46 20.90 2.14
C SER A 208 8.39 19.97 3.33
N GLY A 209 9.08 18.83 3.26
CA GLY A 209 9.12 17.84 4.35
C GLY A 209 9.63 16.49 3.92
N ASN A 210 9.61 15.57 4.87
CA ASN A 210 9.94 14.16 4.65
C ASN A 210 8.66 13.36 4.44
N TYR A 211 8.67 12.51 3.43
CA TYR A 211 7.50 11.76 2.98
C TYR A 211 7.83 10.28 2.78
N ILE A 212 6.80 9.48 2.85
CA ILE A 212 6.83 8.09 2.40
C ILE A 212 5.72 7.86 1.38
N LEU A 213 6.04 7.07 0.37
CA LEU A 213 5.15 6.61 -0.68
C LEU A 213 5.02 5.09 -0.58
N TYR A 214 3.79 4.62 -0.66
CA TYR A 214 3.45 3.22 -0.86
C TYR A 214 2.72 3.11 -2.19
N ALA A 215 3.16 2.19 -3.04
CA ALA A 215 2.56 1.96 -4.34
C ALA A 215 2.28 0.48 -4.56
N TRP A 216 1.12 0.19 -5.12
CA TRP A 216 0.70 -1.15 -5.52
C TRP A 216 0.56 -1.23 -7.02
N ALA A 217 0.95 -2.35 -7.58
CA ALA A 217 0.82 -2.63 -8.99
C ALA A 217 -0.66 -2.78 -9.42
N HIS A 218 -0.88 -2.81 -10.70
CA HIS A 218 -2.08 -3.29 -11.36
C HIS A 218 -1.66 -4.32 -12.41
N ASP A 219 -1.98 -5.57 -12.19
CA ASP A 219 -1.72 -6.65 -13.14
C ASP A 219 -3.06 -7.15 -13.69
N PRO A 220 -3.41 -6.80 -14.95
CA PRO A 220 -4.68 -7.19 -15.55
C PRO A 220 -4.68 -8.63 -16.08
N ASP A 221 -3.55 -9.32 -16.06
CA ASP A 221 -3.45 -10.67 -16.53
C ASP A 221 -4.31 -11.63 -15.69
N PRO A 222 -4.89 -12.69 -16.27
CA PRO A 222 -5.68 -13.65 -15.51
C PRO A 222 -4.94 -14.30 -14.33
N ASP A 223 -3.61 -14.41 -14.44
CA ASP A 223 -2.73 -14.92 -13.38
C ASP A 223 -2.14 -13.80 -12.51
N GLY A 224 -2.57 -12.56 -12.72
CA GLY A 224 -2.15 -11.39 -11.93
C GLY A 224 -2.64 -11.50 -10.50
N VAL A 225 -1.81 -11.03 -9.55
CA VAL A 225 -2.08 -11.18 -8.11
C VAL A 225 -2.66 -9.92 -7.48
N ILE A 226 -2.74 -8.81 -8.25
CA ILE A 226 -3.19 -7.52 -7.74
C ILE A 226 -3.84 -6.68 -8.85
N GLN A 227 -5.01 -6.11 -8.56
CA GLN A 227 -5.72 -5.25 -9.51
C GLN A 227 -6.29 -4.00 -8.83
N ALA A 228 -6.35 -2.91 -9.60
CA ALA A 228 -7.07 -1.69 -9.26
C ALA A 228 -8.01 -1.33 -10.41
N PHE A 229 -9.26 -1.05 -10.10
CA PHE A 229 -10.29 -0.71 -11.10
C PHE A 229 -11.41 0.11 -10.49
N ASP A 230 -12.13 0.84 -11.33
CA ASP A 230 -13.30 1.60 -10.93
C ASP A 230 -14.55 0.70 -10.91
N VAL A 231 -15.41 0.94 -9.94
CA VAL A 231 -16.71 0.26 -9.82
C VAL A 231 -17.79 1.32 -9.76
N THR A 232 -18.78 1.19 -10.64
CA THR A 232 -20.00 2.00 -10.55
C THR A 232 -21.10 1.21 -9.84
N CYS A 233 -21.54 1.72 -8.70
CA CYS A 233 -22.65 1.13 -7.97
C CYS A 233 -23.97 1.71 -8.47
N SER A 234 -24.97 0.86 -8.75
CA SER A 234 -26.27 1.26 -9.26
C SER A 234 -27.16 1.97 -8.22
N GLY A 235 -26.78 1.90 -6.95
CA GLY A 235 -27.56 2.42 -5.84
C GLY A 235 -28.79 1.55 -5.48
N SER A 236 -28.99 0.43 -6.16
CA SER A 236 -30.15 -0.45 -5.95
C SER A 236 -29.88 -1.65 -5.02
N GLY A 237 -28.71 -1.71 -4.38
CA GLY A 237 -28.44 -2.68 -3.31
C GLY A 237 -27.27 -3.62 -3.57
N ASN A 238 -27.36 -4.69 -4.31
CA ASN A 238 -26.31 -5.72 -4.39
C ASN A 238 -25.57 -5.67 -5.73
N ASP A 239 -24.62 -4.75 -5.88
CA ASP A 239 -23.75 -4.70 -7.06
C ASP A 239 -22.53 -5.61 -6.82
N PRO A 240 -22.41 -6.77 -7.48
CA PRO A 240 -21.27 -7.65 -7.31
C PRO A 240 -20.04 -7.04 -7.97
N ILE A 241 -18.92 -7.06 -7.24
CA ILE A 241 -17.61 -6.73 -7.79
C ILE A 241 -16.95 -8.02 -8.24
N ILE A 242 -16.78 -8.14 -9.56
CA ILE A 242 -16.18 -9.35 -10.16
C ILE A 242 -14.67 -9.16 -10.21
N THR A 243 -13.94 -9.92 -9.43
CA THR A 243 -12.48 -9.83 -9.31
C THR A 243 -11.74 -10.91 -10.10
N GLY A 244 -12.44 -11.93 -10.58
CA GLY A 244 -11.84 -13.03 -11.32
C GLY A 244 -11.16 -14.12 -10.46
N TRP A 245 -10.86 -13.82 -9.20
CA TRP A 245 -10.23 -14.75 -8.23
C TRP A 245 -10.68 -14.48 -6.80
N PRO A 246 -10.45 -15.41 -5.86
CA PRO A 246 -10.73 -15.21 -4.43
C PRO A 246 -9.88 -14.06 -3.86
N VAL A 247 -10.54 -13.00 -3.36
CA VAL A 247 -9.86 -11.82 -2.82
C VAL A 247 -9.47 -12.06 -1.37
N GLN A 248 -8.21 -11.79 -1.01
CA GLN A 248 -7.72 -11.83 0.36
C GLN A 248 -7.67 -10.46 1.04
N PHE A 249 -7.58 -9.39 0.23
CA PHE A 249 -7.51 -8.02 0.72
C PHE A 249 -8.16 -7.08 -0.29
N ILE A 250 -8.95 -6.13 0.19
CA ILE A 250 -9.59 -5.12 -0.66
C ILE A 250 -9.57 -3.74 0.03
N ILE A 251 -9.26 -2.71 -0.74
CA ILE A 251 -9.46 -1.32 -0.34
C ILE A 251 -10.56 -0.75 -1.23
N LEU A 252 -11.63 -0.28 -0.61
CA LEU A 252 -12.72 0.41 -1.29
C LEU A 252 -12.71 1.87 -0.88
N LYS A 253 -12.78 2.75 -1.86
CA LYS A 253 -12.89 4.19 -1.64
C LYS A 253 -13.97 4.75 -2.57
N TYR A 254 -14.89 5.53 -1.99
CA TYR A 254 -15.85 6.32 -2.76
C TYR A 254 -15.13 7.49 -3.45
N ILE A 255 -15.44 7.76 -4.74
CA ILE A 255 -14.81 8.79 -5.56
C ILE A 255 -15.80 9.82 -6.10
#